data_5a1c769f71aa373fa18df55a31055923
#
_entry.id   5a1c769f71aa373fa18df55a31055923
#
_cell.length_a   1.000
_cell.length_b   1.000
_cell.length_c   1.000
_cell.angle_alpha   90.00
_cell.angle_beta   90.00
_cell.angle_gamma   90.00
#
_symmetry.space_group_name_H-M   'P 1'
#
loop_
_entity.id
_entity.type
_entity.pdbx_description
1 polymer ?
#
loop_
_entity_poly.entity_id
_entity_poly.type
_entity_poly.pdbx_seq_one_letter_code
_entity_poly.pdbx_strand_id
1 'polypeptide(L)'
;MSKASLNVLLVSASLFADKGNSRALASSFVSALEASGQPFQLTHHDLVERDLPHLDGAEMQAWMTPADERSAEQRKLAALSDGFLAELRAADLLVVAAPLYNLGLPTQMKAWFDRVLRAGETFRYTEKGPVGLLEGKQALVLAARGGMYAGTEMDSQTPHLKSMLGLMGITDQHFVY
;
A
#
# COMPACT_ATOMS: atom_id res chain seq x y z
N MET A 1 13.04 29.49 2.40
CA MET A 1 12.78 28.32 3.28
C MET A 1 13.00 27.09 2.44
N SER A 2 13.89 26.15 2.85
CA SER A 2 14.02 24.87 2.15
C SER A 2 12.70 24.09 2.31
N LYS A 3 12.19 23.55 1.22
CA LYS A 3 11.04 22.64 1.29
C LYS A 3 11.43 21.42 2.14
N ALA A 4 10.56 20.98 3.05
CA ALA A 4 10.76 19.73 3.77
C ALA A 4 10.87 18.56 2.77
N SER A 5 11.70 17.56 3.07
CA SER A 5 11.83 16.36 2.24
C SER A 5 10.56 15.52 2.37
N LEU A 6 10.00 15.09 1.24
CA LEU A 6 8.81 14.24 1.17
C LEU A 6 9.22 12.77 1.24
N ASN A 7 8.65 12.00 2.17
CA ASN A 7 8.85 10.56 2.23
C ASN A 7 7.78 9.86 1.38
N VAL A 8 8.22 9.20 0.31
CA VAL A 8 7.34 8.49 -0.64
C VAL A 8 7.52 7.00 -0.49
N LEU A 9 6.42 6.29 -0.24
CA LEU A 9 6.36 4.83 -0.31
C LEU A 9 5.65 4.44 -1.60
N LEU A 10 6.37 3.86 -2.54
CA LEU A 10 5.84 3.32 -3.79
C LEU A 10 5.70 1.80 -3.69
N VAL A 11 4.50 1.30 -3.93
CA VAL A 11 4.19 -0.14 -3.96
C VAL A 11 3.68 -0.51 -5.34
N SER A 12 4.34 -1.44 -6.00
CA SER A 12 3.99 -1.90 -7.36
C SER A 12 3.83 -3.42 -7.42
N ALA A 13 2.98 -3.92 -8.33
CA ALA A 13 2.72 -5.35 -8.51
C ALA A 13 2.46 -5.72 -9.98
N SER A 14 3.27 -5.19 -10.90
CA SER A 14 3.15 -5.52 -12.33
C SER A 14 3.84 -6.84 -12.65
N LEU A 15 3.09 -7.83 -13.16
CA LEU A 15 3.63 -9.10 -13.65
C LEU A 15 4.49 -8.94 -14.92
N PHE A 16 4.37 -7.81 -15.61
CA PHE A 16 5.09 -7.53 -16.85
C PHE A 16 6.39 -6.73 -16.63
N ALA A 17 6.83 -6.57 -15.39
CA ALA A 17 8.01 -5.80 -15.02
C ALA A 17 8.06 -4.43 -15.74
N ASP A 18 9.15 -4.09 -16.41
CA ASP A 18 9.32 -2.79 -17.09
C ASP A 18 8.38 -2.56 -18.29
N LYS A 19 7.72 -3.60 -18.77
CA LYS A 19 6.73 -3.51 -19.87
C LYS A 19 5.30 -3.25 -19.37
N GLY A 20 5.10 -3.19 -18.05
CA GLY A 20 3.78 -2.97 -17.46
C GLY A 20 3.36 -1.51 -17.46
N ASN A 21 2.13 -1.20 -17.90
CA ASN A 21 1.61 0.17 -17.93
C ASN A 21 1.58 0.83 -16.53
N SER A 22 1.26 0.08 -15.47
CA SER A 22 1.29 0.60 -14.10
C SER A 22 2.71 0.99 -13.66
N ARG A 23 3.73 0.25 -14.12
CA ARG A 23 5.13 0.60 -13.87
C ARG A 23 5.55 1.85 -14.66
N ALA A 24 5.11 1.97 -15.91
CA ALA A 24 5.34 3.18 -16.71
C ALA A 24 4.73 4.42 -16.04
N LEU A 25 3.51 4.32 -15.50
CA LEU A 25 2.88 5.38 -14.72
C LEU A 25 3.69 5.73 -13.47
N ALA A 26 4.18 4.72 -12.73
CA ALA A 26 5.01 4.92 -11.55
C ALA A 26 6.34 5.62 -11.91
N SER A 27 7.00 5.20 -12.99
CA SER A 27 8.23 5.84 -13.47
C SER A 27 7.99 7.29 -13.89
N SER A 28 6.88 7.55 -14.59
CA SER A 28 6.49 8.92 -14.98
C SER A 28 6.22 9.80 -13.75
N PHE A 29 5.59 9.26 -12.72
CA PHE A 29 5.38 9.96 -11.45
C PHE A 29 6.72 10.33 -10.80
N VAL A 30 7.65 9.38 -10.67
CA VAL A 30 8.96 9.62 -10.07
C VAL A 30 9.73 10.69 -10.86
N SER A 31 9.76 10.59 -12.20
CA SER A 31 10.41 11.59 -13.06
C SER A 31 9.78 12.99 -12.92
N ALA A 32 8.45 13.06 -12.79
CA ALA A 32 7.76 14.33 -12.56
C ALA A 32 8.10 14.93 -11.18
N LEU A 33 8.22 14.08 -10.16
CA LEU A 33 8.61 14.49 -8.82
C LEU A 33 10.05 15.03 -8.81
N GLU A 34 10.99 14.35 -9.47
CA GLU A 34 12.36 14.81 -9.67
C GLU A 34 12.40 16.18 -10.38
N ALA A 35 11.66 16.32 -11.49
CA ALA A 35 11.59 17.56 -12.27
C ALA A 35 10.95 18.72 -11.48
N SER A 36 10.12 18.45 -10.49
CA SER A 36 9.48 19.47 -9.65
C SER A 36 10.44 20.20 -8.72
N GLY A 37 11.64 19.66 -8.49
CA GLY A 37 12.61 20.18 -7.54
C GLY A 37 12.18 20.04 -6.07
N GLN A 38 11.15 19.23 -5.78
CA GLN A 38 10.77 18.87 -4.42
C GLN A 38 11.76 17.83 -3.88
N PRO A 39 12.49 18.07 -2.77
CA PRO A 39 13.31 17.05 -2.16
C PRO A 39 12.43 15.88 -1.70
N PHE A 40 12.85 14.65 -1.97
CA PHE A 40 12.11 13.45 -1.52
C PHE A 40 13.06 12.29 -1.24
N GLN A 41 12.55 11.34 -0.46
CA GLN A 41 13.12 10.02 -0.25
C GLN A 41 12.11 8.99 -0.75
N LEU A 42 12.56 8.07 -1.61
CA LEU A 42 11.73 7.04 -2.19
C LEU A 42 12.07 5.67 -1.61
N THR A 43 11.09 5.04 -0.98
CA THR A 43 11.10 3.60 -0.69
C THR A 43 10.21 2.92 -1.71
N HIS A 44 10.74 1.94 -2.45
CA HIS A 44 9.99 1.21 -3.48
C HIS A 44 9.95 -0.28 -3.19
N HIS A 45 8.74 -0.84 -3.18
CA HIS A 45 8.50 -2.28 -3.14
C HIS A 45 7.90 -2.76 -4.45
N ASP A 46 8.67 -3.50 -5.23
CA ASP A 46 8.13 -4.36 -6.26
C ASP A 46 7.70 -5.69 -5.61
N LEU A 47 6.39 -5.85 -5.46
CA LEU A 47 5.83 -6.99 -4.73
C LEU A 47 5.92 -8.30 -5.52
N VAL A 48 6.14 -8.24 -6.83
CA VAL A 48 6.37 -9.44 -7.65
C VAL A 48 7.77 -9.99 -7.40
N GLU A 49 8.77 -9.11 -7.32
CA GLU A 49 10.15 -9.52 -7.04
C GLU A 49 10.36 -9.99 -5.59
N ARG A 50 9.50 -9.53 -4.68
CA ARG A 50 9.59 -9.88 -3.25
C ARG A 50 9.09 -11.28 -2.90
N ASP A 51 8.40 -11.95 -3.82
CA ASP A 51 7.79 -13.28 -3.60
C ASP A 51 7.00 -13.36 -2.28
N LEU A 52 6.06 -12.40 -2.10
CA LEU A 52 5.24 -12.33 -0.89
C LEU A 52 4.35 -13.57 -0.78
N PRO A 53 4.47 -14.38 0.28
CA PRO A 53 3.56 -15.49 0.49
C PRO A 53 2.14 -14.98 0.80
N HIS A 54 1.15 -15.83 0.63
CA HIS A 54 -0.17 -15.56 1.17
C HIS A 54 -0.09 -15.43 2.69
N LEU A 55 -0.91 -14.53 3.25
CA LEU A 55 -1.05 -14.43 4.70
C LEU A 55 -1.62 -15.74 5.26
N ASP A 56 -1.00 -16.27 6.30
CA ASP A 56 -1.43 -17.48 6.98
C ASP A 56 -1.81 -17.23 8.46
N GLY A 57 -2.37 -18.28 9.09
CA GLY A 57 -2.82 -18.19 10.47
C GLY A 57 -1.68 -18.05 11.48
N ALA A 58 -0.49 -18.57 11.20
CA ALA A 58 0.67 -18.46 12.08
C ALA A 58 1.21 -17.03 12.10
N GLU A 59 1.32 -16.39 10.93
CA GLU A 59 1.71 -14.99 10.82
C GLU A 59 0.68 -14.09 11.51
N MET A 60 -0.63 -14.31 11.28
CA MET A 60 -1.68 -13.54 11.93
C MET A 60 -1.64 -13.70 13.45
N GLN A 61 -1.44 -14.91 13.97
CA GLN A 61 -1.32 -15.16 15.41
C GLN A 61 -0.09 -14.44 16.00
N ALA A 62 1.02 -14.38 15.26
CA ALA A 62 2.21 -13.66 15.70
C ALA A 62 1.95 -12.16 15.87
N TRP A 63 1.14 -11.54 14.99
CA TRP A 63 0.74 -10.13 15.14
C TRP A 63 -0.17 -9.87 16.33
N MET A 64 -1.07 -10.82 16.64
CA MET A 64 -2.00 -10.70 17.77
C MET A 64 -1.30 -10.85 19.12
N THR A 65 -0.09 -11.42 19.14
CA THR A 65 0.72 -11.52 20.35
C THR A 65 1.43 -10.18 20.58
N PRO A 66 1.35 -9.57 21.79
CA PRO A 66 2.10 -8.38 22.14
C PRO A 66 3.59 -8.53 21.81
N ALA A 67 4.22 -7.48 21.30
CA ALA A 67 5.58 -7.56 20.74
C ALA A 67 6.63 -8.04 21.76
N ASP A 68 6.49 -7.68 23.01
CA ASP A 68 7.34 -8.08 24.15
C ASP A 68 7.10 -9.54 24.58
N GLU A 69 5.93 -10.10 24.31
CA GLU A 69 5.55 -11.49 24.63
C GLU A 69 5.85 -12.48 23.50
N ARG A 70 6.19 -12.01 22.30
CA ARG A 70 6.44 -12.87 21.14
C ARG A 70 7.63 -13.80 21.37
N SER A 71 7.44 -15.08 21.04
CA SER A 71 8.56 -16.03 20.91
C SER A 71 9.51 -15.59 19.80
N ALA A 72 10.71 -16.21 19.73
CA ALA A 72 11.66 -15.96 18.64
C ALA A 72 11.07 -16.25 17.25
N GLU A 73 10.26 -17.32 17.14
CA GLU A 73 9.56 -17.67 15.89
C GLU A 73 8.49 -16.66 15.53
N GLN A 74 7.66 -16.24 16.49
CA GLN A 74 6.64 -15.21 16.25
C GLN A 74 7.25 -13.87 15.85
N ARG A 75 8.38 -13.46 16.44
CA ARG A 75 9.10 -12.26 16.01
C ARG A 75 9.54 -12.36 14.56
N LYS A 76 10.03 -13.52 14.14
CA LYS A 76 10.45 -13.78 12.75
C LYS A 76 9.28 -13.73 11.77
N LEU A 77 8.12 -14.32 12.14
CA LEU A 77 6.90 -14.28 11.34
C LEU A 77 6.34 -12.85 11.21
N ALA A 78 6.35 -12.09 12.29
CA ALA A 78 5.82 -10.72 12.29
C ALA A 78 6.74 -9.69 11.61
N ALA A 79 8.04 -9.97 11.48
CA ALA A 79 9.05 -9.00 11.05
C ALA A 79 8.76 -8.35 9.69
N LEU A 80 8.20 -9.11 8.74
CA LEU A 80 7.87 -8.60 7.41
C LEU A 80 6.76 -7.53 7.49
N SER A 81 5.68 -7.83 8.19
CA SER A 81 4.57 -6.91 8.39
C SER A 81 4.98 -5.70 9.24
N ASP A 82 5.73 -5.92 10.31
CA ASP A 82 6.23 -4.84 11.18
C ASP A 82 7.14 -3.87 10.38
N GLY A 83 7.95 -4.38 9.44
CA GLY A 83 8.75 -3.57 8.52
C GLY A 83 7.89 -2.71 7.58
N PHE A 84 6.89 -3.31 6.92
CA PHE A 84 5.96 -2.56 6.06
C PHE A 84 5.19 -1.48 6.82
N LEU A 85 4.78 -1.77 8.06
CA LEU A 85 4.10 -0.80 8.92
C LEU A 85 5.00 0.38 9.28
N ALA A 86 6.27 0.12 9.60
CA ALA A 86 7.23 1.18 9.92
C ALA A 86 7.43 2.12 8.72
N GLU A 87 7.61 1.58 7.51
CA GLU A 87 7.77 2.35 6.29
C GLU A 87 6.50 3.13 5.93
N LEU A 88 5.32 2.50 6.04
CA LEU A 88 4.03 3.15 5.79
C LEU A 88 3.77 4.29 6.79
N ARG A 89 4.18 4.15 8.06
CA ARG A 89 4.08 5.22 9.06
C ARG A 89 5.03 6.37 8.77
N ALA A 90 6.22 6.09 8.26
CA ALA A 90 7.21 7.10 7.92
C ALA A 90 6.86 7.87 6.65
N ALA A 91 6.06 7.28 5.74
CA ALA A 91 5.69 7.90 4.48
C ALA A 91 4.70 9.06 4.68
N ASP A 92 4.89 10.14 3.93
CA ASP A 92 3.94 11.23 3.77
C ASP A 92 2.97 10.93 2.63
N LEU A 93 3.46 10.28 1.57
CA LEU A 93 2.72 9.89 0.38
C LEU A 93 2.88 8.40 0.10
N LEU A 94 1.75 7.68 0.04
CA LEU A 94 1.67 6.31 -0.46
C LEU A 94 1.29 6.32 -1.94
N VAL A 95 2.15 5.77 -2.80
CA VAL A 95 1.87 5.57 -4.23
C VAL A 95 1.60 4.09 -4.48
N VAL A 96 0.43 3.76 -5.01
CA VAL A 96 0.01 2.39 -5.31
C VAL A 96 -0.09 2.22 -6.82
N ALA A 97 0.90 1.60 -7.44
CA ALA A 97 0.88 1.28 -8.88
C ALA A 97 0.16 -0.06 -9.10
N ALA A 98 -1.14 0.03 -9.38
CA ALA A 98 -2.08 -1.09 -9.36
C ALA A 98 -2.57 -1.47 -10.75
N PRO A 99 -2.03 -2.53 -11.39
CA PRO A 99 -2.66 -3.10 -12.58
C PRO A 99 -3.98 -3.79 -12.19
N LEU A 100 -4.92 -3.81 -13.14
CA LEU A 100 -6.16 -4.57 -12.99
C LEU A 100 -6.00 -5.92 -13.70
N TYR A 101 -5.95 -7.01 -12.94
CA TYR A 101 -5.91 -8.36 -13.46
C TYR A 101 -7.19 -9.12 -13.08
N ASN A 102 -7.89 -9.66 -14.09
CA ASN A 102 -9.13 -10.41 -13.89
C ASN A 102 -10.15 -9.66 -13.01
N LEU A 103 -10.33 -8.37 -13.27
CA LEU A 103 -11.20 -7.46 -12.51
C LEU A 103 -10.82 -7.27 -11.02
N GLY A 104 -9.58 -7.59 -10.62
CA GLY A 104 -9.12 -7.49 -9.24
C GLY A 104 -7.72 -6.90 -9.09
N LEU A 105 -7.30 -6.77 -7.84
CA LEU A 105 -5.92 -6.46 -7.50
C LEU A 105 -5.03 -7.70 -7.75
N PRO A 106 -3.76 -7.51 -8.13
CA PRO A 106 -2.78 -8.59 -8.08
C PRO A 106 -2.74 -9.22 -6.68
N THR A 107 -2.59 -10.54 -6.61
CA THR A 107 -2.56 -11.27 -5.33
C THR A 107 -1.46 -10.78 -4.41
N GLN A 108 -0.29 -10.44 -4.96
CA GLN A 108 0.84 -9.87 -4.21
C GLN A 108 0.48 -8.51 -3.57
N MET A 109 -0.27 -7.66 -4.30
CA MET A 109 -0.75 -6.38 -3.75
C MET A 109 -1.75 -6.60 -2.61
N LYS A 110 -2.67 -7.56 -2.77
CA LYS A 110 -3.59 -7.92 -1.71
C LYS A 110 -2.82 -8.48 -0.50
N ALA A 111 -1.80 -9.32 -0.72
CA ALA A 111 -0.95 -9.86 0.34
C ALA A 111 -0.19 -8.76 1.11
N TRP A 112 0.21 -7.67 0.45
CA TRP A 112 0.79 -6.50 1.09
C TRP A 112 -0.25 -5.75 1.92
N PHE A 113 -1.43 -5.47 1.37
CA PHE A 113 -2.51 -4.81 2.11
C PHE A 113 -2.93 -5.61 3.34
N ASP A 114 -3.00 -6.94 3.24
CA ASP A 114 -3.32 -7.82 4.38
C ASP A 114 -2.32 -7.68 5.53
N ARG A 115 -1.05 -7.35 5.22
CA ARG A 115 0.01 -7.16 6.21
C ARG A 115 0.07 -5.77 6.82
N VAL A 116 -0.47 -4.77 6.15
CA VAL A 116 -0.50 -3.40 6.68
C VAL A 116 -1.85 -3.01 7.27
N LEU A 117 -2.92 -3.70 6.93
CA LEU A 117 -4.26 -3.53 7.52
C LEU A 117 -4.37 -4.33 8.81
N ARG A 118 -3.75 -3.82 9.90
CA ARG A 118 -3.73 -4.49 11.21
C ARG A 118 -4.46 -3.66 12.25
N ALA A 119 -5.36 -4.33 12.98
CA ALA A 119 -6.05 -3.73 14.10
C ALA A 119 -5.05 -3.36 15.22
N GLY A 120 -5.18 -2.17 15.76
CA GLY A 120 -4.25 -1.60 16.74
C GLY A 120 -3.04 -0.90 16.12
N GLU A 121 -2.77 -1.09 14.81
CA GLU A 121 -1.62 -0.56 14.11
C GLU A 121 -1.98 0.54 13.08
N THR A 122 -2.86 0.24 12.14
CA THR A 122 -3.32 1.18 11.10
C THR A 122 -4.79 1.55 11.23
N PHE A 123 -5.54 0.81 12.01
CA PHE A 123 -6.91 1.14 12.40
C PHE A 123 -7.24 0.52 13.76
N ARG A 124 -8.30 0.97 14.39
CA ARG A 124 -8.85 0.37 15.61
C ARG A 124 -10.36 0.29 15.56
N TYR A 125 -10.93 -0.69 16.23
CA TYR A 125 -12.37 -0.78 16.41
C TYR A 125 -12.83 0.12 17.55
N THR A 126 -13.97 0.77 17.35
CA THR A 126 -14.67 1.57 18.37
C THR A 126 -16.14 1.20 18.38
N GLU A 127 -16.88 1.64 19.38
CA GLU A 127 -18.35 1.45 19.46
C GLU A 127 -19.09 2.04 18.25
N LYS A 128 -18.50 3.02 17.57
CA LYS A 128 -19.05 3.67 16.37
C LYS A 128 -18.53 3.08 15.05
N GLY A 129 -17.77 2.00 15.10
CA GLY A 129 -17.12 1.37 13.96
C GLY A 129 -15.60 1.54 13.94
N PRO A 130 -14.94 1.11 12.86
CA PRO A 130 -13.49 1.23 12.73
C PRO A 130 -13.06 2.69 12.54
N VAL A 131 -11.92 3.05 13.12
CA VAL A 131 -11.26 4.36 12.98
C VAL A 131 -9.84 4.13 12.51
N GLY A 132 -9.45 4.79 11.42
CA GLY A 132 -8.08 4.74 10.91
C GLY A 132 -7.11 5.51 11.78
N LEU A 133 -5.86 5.11 11.75
CA LEU A 133 -4.78 5.66 12.60
C LEU A 133 -3.68 6.38 11.79
N LEU A 134 -3.74 6.34 10.44
CA LEU A 134 -2.76 6.97 9.55
C LEU A 134 -3.29 8.33 9.04
N GLU A 135 -3.58 9.23 9.96
CA GLU A 135 -4.07 10.56 9.62
C GLU A 135 -2.99 11.44 8.98
N GLY A 136 -3.41 12.39 8.14
CA GLY A 136 -2.53 13.37 7.50
C GLY A 136 -1.69 12.83 6.34
N LYS A 137 -1.86 11.57 5.94
CA LYS A 137 -1.20 10.98 4.79
C LYS A 137 -2.03 11.11 3.53
N GLN A 138 -1.34 11.13 2.39
CA GLN A 138 -1.95 11.13 1.05
C GLN A 138 -1.73 9.79 0.36
N ALA A 139 -2.66 9.41 -0.50
CA ALA A 139 -2.50 8.27 -1.40
C ALA A 139 -2.71 8.66 -2.86
N LEU A 140 -1.79 8.22 -3.72
CA LEU A 140 -1.91 8.29 -5.18
C LEU A 140 -2.00 6.88 -5.74
N VAL A 141 -3.10 6.55 -6.37
CA VAL A 141 -3.32 5.27 -7.04
C VAL A 141 -3.12 5.45 -8.54
N LEU A 142 -2.15 4.74 -9.10
CA LEU A 142 -1.84 4.68 -10.53
C LEU A 142 -2.42 3.37 -11.09
N ALA A 143 -3.65 3.44 -11.59
CA ALA A 143 -4.43 2.27 -12.00
C ALA A 143 -4.29 2.02 -13.50
N ALA A 144 -3.60 0.96 -13.88
CA ALA A 144 -3.49 0.54 -15.28
C ALA A 144 -4.50 -0.57 -15.61
N ARG A 145 -5.27 -0.37 -16.67
CA ARG A 145 -6.40 -1.23 -17.03
C ARG A 145 -6.45 -1.49 -18.54
N GLY A 146 -6.96 -2.65 -18.93
CA GLY A 146 -7.19 -2.99 -20.33
C GLY A 146 -8.48 -2.41 -20.94
N GLY A 147 -9.26 -1.63 -20.17
CA GLY A 147 -10.51 -1.02 -20.62
C GLY A 147 -10.94 0.14 -19.72
N MET A 148 -11.98 0.86 -20.13
CA MET A 148 -12.54 2.01 -19.42
C MET A 148 -13.54 1.55 -18.34
N TYR A 149 -13.05 1.04 -17.23
CA TYR A 149 -13.89 0.51 -16.14
C TYR A 149 -14.21 1.52 -15.05
N ALA A 150 -13.45 2.62 -14.96
CA ALA A 150 -13.61 3.61 -13.89
C ALA A 150 -15.06 4.16 -13.85
N GLY A 151 -15.72 4.02 -12.70
CA GLY A 151 -17.09 4.47 -12.50
C GLY A 151 -18.17 3.56 -13.08
N THR A 152 -17.82 2.39 -13.62
CA THR A 152 -18.79 1.37 -14.08
C THR A 152 -18.99 0.29 -13.02
N GLU A 153 -20.02 -0.55 -13.17
CA GLU A 153 -20.27 -1.71 -12.31
C GLU A 153 -19.13 -2.75 -12.33
N MET A 154 -18.30 -2.73 -13.38
CA MET A 154 -17.12 -3.60 -13.50
C MET A 154 -15.88 -3.05 -12.79
N ASP A 155 -15.93 -1.84 -12.23
CA ASP A 155 -14.83 -1.26 -11.46
C ASP A 155 -14.79 -1.82 -10.03
N SER A 156 -14.33 -3.03 -9.89
CA SER A 156 -14.13 -3.65 -8.57
C SER A 156 -12.87 -3.14 -7.84
N GLN A 157 -11.89 -2.59 -8.58
CA GLN A 157 -10.60 -2.17 -8.02
C GLN A 157 -10.69 -0.86 -7.26
N THR A 158 -11.31 0.18 -7.82
CA THR A 158 -11.40 1.50 -7.20
C THR A 158 -12.11 1.47 -5.85
N PRO A 159 -13.33 0.89 -5.72
CA PRO A 159 -14.01 0.84 -4.41
C PRO A 159 -13.23 0.00 -3.40
N HIS A 160 -12.57 -1.08 -3.82
CA HIS A 160 -11.76 -1.92 -2.94
C HIS A 160 -10.55 -1.13 -2.38
N LEU A 161 -9.79 -0.44 -3.23
CA LEU A 161 -8.66 0.39 -2.80
C LEU A 161 -9.13 1.54 -1.90
N LYS A 162 -10.21 2.23 -2.27
CA LYS A 162 -10.80 3.29 -1.45
C LYS A 162 -11.17 2.80 -0.05
N SER A 163 -11.76 1.61 0.04
CA SER A 163 -12.15 1.02 1.33
C SER A 163 -10.93 0.67 2.19
N MET A 164 -9.90 0.07 1.60
CA MET A 164 -8.67 -0.30 2.33
C MET A 164 -7.89 0.92 2.81
N LEU A 165 -7.70 1.92 1.95
CA LEU A 165 -7.02 3.17 2.30
C LEU A 165 -7.82 3.94 3.35
N GLY A 166 -9.15 4.05 3.18
CA GLY A 166 -10.04 4.70 4.13
C GLY A 166 -10.07 4.02 5.49
N LEU A 167 -10.03 2.67 5.52
CA LEU A 167 -9.94 1.91 6.79
C LEU A 167 -8.67 2.26 7.57
N MET A 168 -7.55 2.50 6.89
CA MET A 168 -6.31 2.95 7.52
C MET A 168 -6.33 4.43 7.95
N GLY A 169 -7.32 5.22 7.51
CA GLY A 169 -7.40 6.66 7.80
C GLY A 169 -6.81 7.56 6.71
N ILE A 170 -6.37 6.98 5.59
CA ILE A 170 -5.88 7.75 4.44
C ILE A 170 -7.09 8.17 3.61
N THR A 171 -7.60 9.38 3.86
CA THR A 171 -8.81 9.91 3.21
C THR A 171 -8.52 10.83 2.03
N ASP A 172 -7.31 11.43 1.98
CA ASP A 172 -6.84 12.21 0.83
C ASP A 172 -6.31 11.25 -0.24
N GLN A 173 -7.19 10.87 -1.17
CA GLN A 173 -6.95 9.82 -2.16
C GLN A 173 -7.12 10.33 -3.58
N HIS A 174 -6.07 10.20 -4.39
CA HIS A 174 -6.07 10.57 -5.80
C HIS A 174 -5.92 9.33 -6.68
N PHE A 175 -6.68 9.29 -7.77
CA PHE A 175 -6.67 8.17 -8.72
C PHE A 175 -6.35 8.67 -10.13
N VAL A 176 -5.38 8.03 -10.77
CA VAL A 176 -5.03 8.18 -12.19
C VAL A 176 -5.32 6.85 -12.88
N TYR A 177 -6.06 6.92 -14.00
CA TYR A 177 -6.50 5.74 -14.77
C TYR A 177 -5.90 5.73 -16.16
#